data_b5caee301928d721ca4278c2a2393da5
#
_entry.id   b5caee301928d721ca4278c2a2393da5
#
_cell.length_a   1.000
_cell.length_b   1.000
_cell.length_c   1.000
_cell.angle_alpha   90.00
_cell.angle_beta   90.00
_cell.angle_gamma   90.00
#
_symmetry.space_group_name_H-M   'P 1'
#
loop_
_entity.id
_entity.type
_entity.pdbx_description
1 polymer ?
#
loop_
_entity_poly.entity_id
_entity_poly.type
_entity_poly.pdbx_seq_one_letter_code
_entity_poly.pdbx_strand_id
1 'polypeptide(L)'
;MGELTIAKSAGFCFGVTRAVNMVYEAIEKENVPIYTYGPIIHNDEVVKDMEKNGVTVINDLDELSSHEKGVMIIRSHGISKAEYDRIKNCGFEVLNATCPFVSKIHRYVEDYSSKGYDIIIVGSPKHPEVCGIKGWADEKCHVTIINSPEDAENYMKNSTKKLCIVSQTTFNYNKFQDIVEIIAKKGYDTVSYTHLRA
;
A
#
# COMPACT_ATOMS: atom_id res chain seq x y z
N MET A 1 36.91 -0.64 24.30
CA MET A 1 35.46 -0.43 24.14
C MET A 1 35.24 0.15 22.78
N GLY A 2 34.37 -0.44 21.94
CA GLY A 2 34.03 0.14 20.65
C GLY A 2 33.16 1.37 20.81
N GLU A 3 33.36 2.39 20.00
CA GLU A 3 32.50 3.57 19.95
C GLU A 3 31.24 3.22 19.16
N LEU A 4 30.05 3.48 19.75
CA LEU A 4 28.75 3.30 19.10
C LEU A 4 28.32 4.63 18.48
N THR A 5 28.21 4.68 17.16
CA THR A 5 27.72 5.86 16.43
C THR A 5 26.33 5.56 15.86
N ILE A 6 25.35 6.38 16.23
CA ILE A 6 23.98 6.30 15.66
C ILE A 6 23.90 7.24 14.46
N ALA A 7 23.45 6.71 13.31
CA ALA A 7 23.26 7.53 12.12
C ALA A 7 22.19 8.61 12.35
N LYS A 8 22.41 9.82 11.82
CA LYS A 8 21.46 10.95 11.95
C LYS A 8 20.09 10.65 11.34
N SER A 9 20.01 9.74 10.37
CA SER A 9 18.81 9.28 9.70
C SER A 9 18.23 7.97 10.27
N ALA A 10 18.76 7.51 11.44
CA ALA A 10 18.22 6.33 12.11
C ALA A 10 16.79 6.59 12.60
N GLY A 11 15.89 5.64 12.36
CA GLY A 11 14.49 5.70 12.78
C GLY A 11 13.50 5.35 11.67
N PHE A 12 12.25 5.65 11.94
CA PHE A 12 11.17 5.44 10.98
C PHE A 12 11.23 6.46 9.84
N CYS A 13 10.83 6.02 8.65
CA CYS A 13 10.63 6.95 7.56
C CYS A 13 9.40 7.85 7.79
N PHE A 14 9.31 8.93 7.03
CA PHE A 14 8.19 9.87 7.08
C PHE A 14 6.81 9.18 7.07
N GLY A 15 6.59 8.22 6.15
CA GLY A 15 5.29 7.55 6.04
C GLY A 15 4.95 6.71 7.27
N VAL A 16 5.93 6.00 7.83
CA VAL A 16 5.76 5.21 9.06
C VAL A 16 5.58 6.13 10.26
N THR A 17 6.41 7.17 10.42
CA THR A 17 6.28 8.15 11.52
C THR A 17 4.90 8.79 11.52
N ARG A 18 4.41 9.20 10.34
CA ARG A 18 3.07 9.78 10.19
C ARG A 18 1.98 8.80 10.64
N ALA A 19 2.06 7.52 10.24
CA ALA A 19 1.08 6.52 10.60
C ALA A 19 1.06 6.23 12.11
N VAL A 20 2.23 6.11 12.72
CA VAL A 20 2.40 5.90 14.17
C VAL A 20 1.85 7.09 14.95
N ASN A 21 2.22 8.31 14.58
CA ASN A 21 1.74 9.52 15.25
C ASN A 21 0.21 9.65 15.16
N MET A 22 -0.39 9.33 14.02
CA MET A 22 -1.84 9.37 13.84
C MET A 22 -2.57 8.45 14.82
N VAL A 23 -2.02 7.26 15.12
CA VAL A 23 -2.60 6.34 16.11
C VAL A 23 -2.49 6.94 17.51
N TYR A 24 -1.32 7.45 17.92
CA TYR A 24 -1.16 8.04 19.25
C TYR A 24 -1.99 9.31 19.40
N GLU A 25 -2.11 10.14 18.38
CA GLU A 25 -3.02 11.30 18.39
C GLU A 25 -4.49 10.89 18.54
N ALA A 26 -4.91 9.79 17.92
CA ALA A 26 -6.25 9.27 18.11
C ALA A 26 -6.45 8.76 19.55
N ILE A 27 -5.50 8.04 20.14
CA ILE A 27 -5.54 7.60 21.54
C ILE A 27 -5.74 8.78 22.50
N GLU A 28 -5.08 9.92 22.24
CA GLU A 28 -5.16 11.11 23.11
C GLU A 28 -6.46 11.91 22.93
N LYS A 29 -7.04 11.91 21.72
CA LYS A 29 -8.15 12.83 21.38
C LYS A 29 -9.52 12.18 21.39
N GLU A 30 -9.58 10.89 21.08
CA GLU A 30 -10.85 10.20 20.87
C GLU A 30 -11.35 9.55 22.16
N ASN A 31 -12.66 9.67 22.41
CA ASN A 31 -13.34 9.01 23.52
C ASN A 31 -14.16 7.79 23.06
N VAL A 32 -13.82 7.23 21.90
CA VAL A 32 -14.47 6.08 21.28
C VAL A 32 -13.45 4.98 21.02
N PRO A 33 -13.86 3.74 20.80
CA PRO A 33 -12.93 2.65 20.48
C PRO A 33 -12.08 2.97 19.26
N ILE A 34 -10.80 2.60 19.33
CA ILE A 34 -9.81 2.82 18.26
C ILE A 34 -9.37 1.48 17.70
N TYR A 35 -9.46 1.36 16.40
CA TYR A 35 -9.10 0.16 15.67
C TYR A 35 -8.05 0.46 14.61
N THR A 36 -7.22 -0.54 14.28
CA THR A 36 -6.41 -0.53 13.06
C THR A 36 -6.81 -1.70 12.17
N TYR A 37 -6.90 -1.48 10.86
CA TYR A 37 -7.12 -2.57 9.92
C TYR A 37 -5.77 -3.19 9.53
N GLY A 38 -5.48 -4.33 10.15
CA GLY A 38 -4.16 -4.95 10.20
C GLY A 38 -3.15 -4.15 11.03
N PRO A 39 -1.94 -4.66 11.25
CA PRO A 39 -0.89 -3.94 11.96
C PRO A 39 -0.55 -2.64 11.21
N ILE A 40 -0.48 -1.52 11.96
CA ILE A 40 -0.26 -0.19 11.37
C ILE A 40 1.06 -0.10 10.59
N ILE A 41 2.07 -0.82 11.08
CA ILE A 41 3.40 -0.97 10.49
C ILE A 41 3.94 -2.38 10.80
N HIS A 42 5.01 -2.80 10.12
CA HIS A 42 5.72 -4.04 10.42
C HIS A 42 6.71 -3.85 11.58
N ASN A 43 6.21 -3.63 12.78
CA ASN A 43 7.00 -3.56 14.01
C ASN A 43 6.12 -4.02 15.19
N ASP A 44 6.32 -5.25 15.63
CA ASP A 44 5.51 -5.89 16.66
C ASP A 44 5.56 -5.17 18.01
N GLU A 45 6.69 -4.55 18.38
CA GLU A 45 6.81 -3.84 19.64
C GLU A 45 5.95 -2.58 19.65
N VAL A 46 5.91 -1.85 18.54
CA VAL A 46 5.05 -0.67 18.40
C VAL A 46 3.58 -1.07 18.38
N VAL A 47 3.23 -2.16 17.69
CA VAL A 47 1.84 -2.66 17.66
C VAL A 47 1.39 -3.07 19.05
N LYS A 48 2.20 -3.86 19.79
CA LYS A 48 1.92 -4.25 21.17
C LYS A 48 1.78 -3.06 22.12
N ASP A 49 2.57 -2.03 21.93
CA ASP A 49 2.45 -0.81 22.73
C ASP A 49 1.11 -0.09 22.47
N MET A 50 0.69 0.00 21.23
CA MET A 50 -0.62 0.55 20.85
C MET A 50 -1.77 -0.28 21.45
N GLU A 51 -1.67 -1.60 21.40
CA GLU A 51 -2.67 -2.52 22.00
C GLU A 51 -2.78 -2.31 23.52
N LYS A 52 -1.65 -2.13 24.23
CA LYS A 52 -1.65 -1.78 25.66
C LYS A 52 -2.33 -0.44 25.95
N ASN A 53 -2.33 0.47 24.99
CA ASN A 53 -3.00 1.76 25.07
C ASN A 53 -4.44 1.73 24.53
N GLY A 54 -5.04 0.54 24.36
CA GLY A 54 -6.45 0.38 24.05
C GLY A 54 -6.79 0.31 22.56
N VAL A 55 -5.80 0.23 21.67
CA VAL A 55 -6.04 0.03 20.23
C VAL A 55 -6.30 -1.45 19.95
N THR A 56 -7.30 -1.76 19.14
CA THR A 56 -7.60 -3.13 18.72
C THR A 56 -7.22 -3.32 17.26
N VAL A 57 -6.44 -4.36 16.96
CA VAL A 57 -6.08 -4.73 15.57
C VAL A 57 -7.16 -5.65 15.02
N ILE A 58 -7.84 -5.23 13.96
CA ILE A 58 -8.82 -6.03 13.21
C ILE A 58 -8.14 -6.54 11.95
N ASN A 59 -8.14 -7.85 11.74
CA ASN A 59 -7.53 -8.47 10.57
C ASN A 59 -8.56 -8.92 9.53
N ASP A 60 -9.80 -9.12 9.93
CA ASP A 60 -10.89 -9.54 9.06
C ASP A 60 -12.04 -8.53 9.11
N LEU A 61 -12.46 -8.06 7.94
CA LEU A 61 -13.59 -7.14 7.83
C LEU A 61 -14.95 -7.78 8.16
N ASP A 62 -15.03 -9.10 8.21
CA ASP A 62 -16.25 -9.79 8.62
C ASP A 62 -16.53 -9.60 10.11
N GLU A 63 -15.51 -9.29 10.90
CA GLU A 63 -15.64 -8.99 12.33
C GLU A 63 -16.21 -7.57 12.62
N LEU A 64 -16.24 -6.67 11.63
CA LEU A 64 -16.68 -5.27 11.83
C LEU A 64 -18.06 -5.12 12.44
N SER A 65 -18.97 -6.06 12.17
CA SER A 65 -20.34 -6.03 12.71
C SER A 65 -20.40 -6.35 14.20
N SER A 66 -19.41 -7.03 14.75
CA SER A 66 -19.33 -7.41 16.16
C SER A 66 -18.65 -6.35 17.03
N HIS A 67 -18.02 -5.35 16.42
CA HIS A 67 -17.34 -4.28 17.12
C HIS A 67 -18.24 -3.03 17.28
N GLU A 68 -18.07 -2.35 18.42
CA GLU A 68 -18.66 -1.03 18.65
C GLU A 68 -18.10 -0.03 17.62
N LYS A 69 -18.93 0.94 17.22
CA LYS A 69 -18.48 1.96 16.27
C LYS A 69 -17.50 2.91 16.92
N GLY A 70 -16.46 3.25 16.15
CA GLY A 70 -15.36 4.08 16.61
C GLY A 70 -14.51 4.52 15.44
N VAL A 71 -13.24 4.81 15.70
CA VAL A 71 -12.26 5.23 14.72
C VAL A 71 -11.53 4.02 14.16
N MET A 72 -11.53 3.86 12.83
CA MET A 72 -10.76 2.85 12.11
C MET A 72 -9.58 3.51 11.39
N ILE A 73 -8.37 3.14 11.77
CA ILE A 73 -7.15 3.68 11.17
C ILE A 73 -6.60 2.71 10.11
N ILE A 74 -6.50 3.21 8.87
CA ILE A 74 -5.95 2.43 7.76
C ILE A 74 -4.42 2.42 7.85
N ARG A 75 -3.82 1.23 7.78
CA ARG A 75 -2.37 1.02 7.86
C ARG A 75 -1.57 1.77 6.79
N SER A 76 -0.27 1.97 7.04
CA SER A 76 0.65 2.72 6.17
C SER A 76 0.80 2.14 4.75
N HIS A 77 0.60 0.82 4.57
CA HIS A 77 0.67 0.14 3.27
C HIS A 77 -0.55 0.38 2.37
N GLY A 78 -1.61 0.98 2.92
CA GLY A 78 -2.90 1.11 2.25
C GLY A 78 -3.69 -0.20 2.19
N ILE A 79 -4.87 -0.10 1.66
CA ILE A 79 -5.83 -1.19 1.46
C ILE A 79 -6.50 -1.01 0.09
N SER A 80 -7.25 -2.01 -0.37
CA SER A 80 -8.05 -1.91 -1.59
C SER A 80 -9.19 -0.91 -1.43
N LYS A 81 -9.72 -0.41 -2.56
CA LYS A 81 -10.88 0.48 -2.58
C LYS A 81 -12.12 -0.19 -1.98
N ALA A 82 -12.35 -1.45 -2.30
CA ALA A 82 -13.49 -2.21 -1.78
C ALA A 82 -13.44 -2.35 -0.25
N GLU A 83 -12.25 -2.63 0.32
CA GLU A 83 -12.06 -2.68 1.77
C GLU A 83 -12.31 -1.33 2.41
N TYR A 84 -11.79 -0.25 1.81
CA TYR A 84 -11.99 1.12 2.30
C TYR A 84 -13.48 1.50 2.33
N ASP A 85 -14.19 1.26 1.23
CA ASP A 85 -15.62 1.55 1.10
C ASP A 85 -16.44 0.70 2.08
N ARG A 86 -16.09 -0.57 2.27
CA ARG A 86 -16.74 -1.46 3.23
C ARG A 86 -16.62 -0.93 4.66
N ILE A 87 -15.41 -0.53 5.10
CA ILE A 87 -15.18 0.03 6.44
C ILE A 87 -16.04 1.28 6.64
N LYS A 88 -16.03 2.19 5.66
CA LYS A 88 -16.80 3.43 5.71
C LYS A 88 -18.31 3.17 5.77
N ASN A 89 -18.79 2.23 4.96
CA ASN A 89 -20.23 1.87 4.91
C ASN A 89 -20.70 1.16 6.20
N CYS A 90 -19.79 0.53 6.94
CA CYS A 90 -20.10 -0.04 8.26
C CYS A 90 -20.25 1.02 9.36
N GLY A 91 -20.04 2.32 9.08
CA GLY A 91 -20.27 3.41 10.01
C GLY A 91 -19.10 3.71 10.95
N PHE A 92 -17.88 3.26 10.61
CA PHE A 92 -16.67 3.69 11.31
C PHE A 92 -16.22 5.07 10.79
N GLU A 93 -15.66 5.89 11.67
CA GLU A 93 -14.87 7.03 11.26
C GLU A 93 -13.52 6.54 10.73
N VAL A 94 -13.15 6.95 9.51
CA VAL A 94 -11.93 6.43 8.87
C VAL A 94 -10.81 7.46 8.90
N LEU A 95 -9.73 7.15 9.62
CA LEU A 95 -8.47 7.89 9.55
C LEU A 95 -7.50 7.14 8.61
N ASN A 96 -7.16 7.79 7.51
CA ASN A 96 -6.31 7.16 6.49
C ASN A 96 -4.83 7.44 6.73
N ALA A 97 -4.11 6.49 7.35
CA ALA A 97 -2.68 6.56 7.57
C ALA A 97 -1.84 6.01 6.40
N THR A 98 -2.46 5.66 5.26
CA THR A 98 -1.73 5.24 4.07
C THR A 98 -0.63 6.23 3.72
N CYS A 99 0.58 5.73 3.49
CA CYS A 99 1.72 6.56 3.10
C CYS A 99 1.36 7.39 1.84
N PRO A 100 1.63 8.71 1.81
CA PRO A 100 1.31 9.56 0.65
C PRO A 100 1.88 9.04 -0.68
N PHE A 101 3.04 8.38 -0.65
CA PHE A 101 3.62 7.76 -1.84
C PHE A 101 2.78 6.57 -2.34
N VAL A 102 2.29 5.73 -1.43
CA VAL A 102 1.38 4.63 -1.77
C VAL A 102 0.04 5.17 -2.27
N SER A 103 -0.53 6.18 -1.60
CA SER A 103 -1.78 6.83 -2.03
C SER A 103 -1.67 7.44 -3.44
N LYS A 104 -0.49 7.90 -3.83
CA LYS A 104 -0.25 8.42 -5.18
C LYS A 104 -0.24 7.28 -6.21
N ILE A 105 0.32 6.12 -5.87
CA ILE A 105 0.26 4.94 -6.73
C ILE A 105 -1.18 4.46 -6.90
N HIS A 106 -1.97 4.41 -5.81
CA HIS A 106 -3.40 4.08 -5.89
C HIS A 106 -4.13 4.97 -6.90
N ARG A 107 -3.90 6.29 -6.85
CA ARG A 107 -4.51 7.24 -7.80
C ARG A 107 -4.07 7.02 -9.23
N TYR A 108 -2.80 6.69 -9.48
CA TYR A 108 -2.36 6.34 -10.83
C TYR A 108 -3.06 5.09 -11.35
N VAL A 109 -3.15 4.04 -10.53
CA VAL A 109 -3.82 2.80 -10.93
C VAL A 109 -5.30 3.06 -11.22
N GLU A 110 -6.01 3.78 -10.36
CA GLU A 110 -7.42 4.14 -10.57
C GLU A 110 -7.61 4.99 -11.84
N ASP A 111 -6.79 6.04 -12.03
CA ASP A 111 -6.89 6.95 -13.18
C ASP A 111 -6.57 6.26 -14.52
N TYR A 112 -5.48 5.49 -14.59
CA TYR A 112 -5.10 4.82 -15.83
C TYR A 112 -5.99 3.64 -16.16
N SER A 113 -6.42 2.84 -15.18
CA SER A 113 -7.35 1.75 -15.43
C SER A 113 -8.71 2.25 -15.92
N SER A 114 -9.23 3.35 -15.36
CA SER A 114 -10.47 3.99 -15.82
C SER A 114 -10.36 4.57 -17.25
N LYS A 115 -9.16 4.95 -17.68
CA LYS A 115 -8.85 5.38 -19.07
C LYS A 115 -8.64 4.20 -20.03
N GLY A 116 -8.83 2.97 -19.56
CA GLY A 116 -8.74 1.77 -20.37
C GLY A 116 -7.33 1.21 -20.56
N TYR A 117 -6.36 1.63 -19.75
CA TYR A 117 -5.03 1.00 -19.71
C TYR A 117 -5.09 -0.34 -18.97
N ASP A 118 -4.23 -1.28 -19.35
CA ASP A 118 -3.89 -2.41 -18.50
C ASP A 118 -2.78 -2.02 -17.53
N ILE A 119 -2.75 -2.61 -16.34
CA ILE A 119 -1.82 -2.24 -15.28
C ILE A 119 -0.79 -3.35 -15.06
N ILE A 120 0.48 -2.96 -14.99
CA ILE A 120 1.56 -3.82 -14.47
C ILE A 120 1.97 -3.26 -13.10
N ILE A 121 1.94 -4.11 -12.09
CA ILE A 121 2.44 -3.78 -10.75
C ILE A 121 3.75 -4.52 -10.55
N VAL A 122 4.86 -3.79 -10.42
CA VAL A 122 6.17 -4.36 -10.11
C VAL A 122 6.32 -4.48 -8.60
N GLY A 123 6.34 -5.71 -8.09
CA GLY A 123 6.41 -5.96 -6.66
C GLY A 123 6.11 -7.41 -6.28
N SER A 124 6.17 -7.71 -4.99
CA SER A 124 5.87 -9.04 -4.46
C SER A 124 4.36 -9.31 -4.44
N PRO A 125 3.86 -10.39 -5.07
CA PRO A 125 2.42 -10.65 -5.19
C PRO A 125 1.67 -10.76 -3.86
N LYS A 126 2.34 -11.22 -2.80
CA LYS A 126 1.76 -11.43 -1.47
C LYS A 126 1.94 -10.23 -0.54
N HIS A 127 2.63 -9.18 -0.99
CA HIS A 127 2.87 -8.03 -0.13
C HIS A 127 1.59 -7.19 0.06
N PRO A 128 1.24 -6.76 1.28
CA PRO A 128 0.02 -6.01 1.56
C PRO A 128 -0.14 -4.75 0.69
N GLU A 129 0.95 -4.02 0.43
CA GLU A 129 0.94 -2.84 -0.44
C GLU A 129 0.52 -3.19 -1.88
N VAL A 130 1.05 -4.30 -2.44
CA VAL A 130 0.73 -4.74 -3.81
C VAL A 130 -0.72 -5.20 -3.91
N CYS A 131 -1.22 -5.91 -2.88
CA CYS A 131 -2.64 -6.29 -2.80
C CYS A 131 -3.55 -5.05 -2.74
N GLY A 132 -3.17 -4.06 -1.93
CA GLY A 132 -3.85 -2.77 -1.85
C GLY A 132 -3.88 -2.05 -3.20
N ILE A 133 -2.71 -1.87 -3.84
CA ILE A 133 -2.58 -1.22 -5.16
C ILE A 133 -3.48 -1.89 -6.20
N LYS A 134 -3.45 -3.23 -6.28
CA LYS A 134 -4.28 -4.01 -7.22
C LYS A 134 -5.77 -3.69 -7.06
N GLY A 135 -6.23 -3.54 -5.83
CA GLY A 135 -7.64 -3.29 -5.51
C GLY A 135 -8.15 -1.88 -5.87
N TRP A 136 -7.31 -1.00 -6.43
CA TRP A 136 -7.69 0.31 -6.97
C TRP A 136 -7.88 0.30 -8.48
N ALA A 137 -7.57 -0.81 -9.15
CA ALA A 137 -7.81 -0.93 -10.58
C ALA A 137 -9.32 -1.10 -10.88
N ASP A 138 -9.76 -0.56 -12.02
CA ASP A 138 -11.11 -0.81 -12.56
C ASP A 138 -11.33 -2.32 -12.79
N GLU A 139 -12.54 -2.81 -12.54
CA GLU A 139 -12.88 -4.23 -12.67
C GLU A 139 -12.64 -4.80 -14.08
N LYS A 140 -12.73 -3.96 -15.12
CA LYS A 140 -12.48 -4.32 -16.52
C LYS A 140 -11.01 -4.25 -16.92
N CYS A 141 -10.15 -3.82 -16.01
CA CYS A 141 -8.72 -3.69 -16.22
C CYS A 141 -8.02 -5.04 -16.01
N HIS A 142 -7.13 -5.39 -16.94
CA HIS A 142 -6.21 -6.51 -16.69
C HIS A 142 -5.01 -6.04 -15.86
N VAL A 143 -4.84 -6.65 -14.68
CA VAL A 143 -3.73 -6.34 -13.77
C VAL A 143 -2.77 -7.52 -13.72
N THR A 144 -1.50 -7.27 -14.08
CA THR A 144 -0.41 -8.25 -13.99
C THR A 144 0.59 -7.82 -12.92
N ILE A 145 1.04 -8.75 -12.09
CA ILE A 145 2.10 -8.51 -11.11
C ILE A 145 3.38 -9.14 -11.64
N ILE A 146 4.47 -8.36 -11.67
CA ILE A 146 5.80 -8.77 -12.12
C ILE A 146 6.77 -8.56 -10.96
N ASN A 147 7.52 -9.58 -10.59
CA ASN A 147 8.46 -9.54 -9.47
C ASN A 147 9.93 -9.66 -9.89
N SER A 148 10.18 -10.06 -11.13
CA SER A 148 11.53 -10.28 -11.64
C SER A 148 11.67 -9.89 -13.11
N PRO A 149 12.91 -9.66 -13.61
CA PRO A 149 13.17 -9.52 -15.04
C PRO A 149 12.68 -10.72 -15.87
N GLU A 150 12.78 -11.94 -15.34
CA GLU A 150 12.31 -13.16 -15.99
C GLU A 150 10.78 -13.13 -16.19
N ASP A 151 10.01 -12.68 -15.19
CA ASP A 151 8.57 -12.47 -15.34
C ASP A 151 8.26 -11.47 -16.46
N ALA A 152 9.09 -10.40 -16.58
CA ALA A 152 8.94 -9.40 -17.62
C ALA A 152 9.26 -9.97 -19.02
N GLU A 153 10.27 -10.82 -19.12
CA GLU A 153 10.61 -11.52 -20.37
C GLU A 153 9.46 -12.45 -20.82
N ASN A 154 8.85 -13.14 -19.87
CA ASN A 154 7.74 -14.05 -20.14
C ASN A 154 6.39 -13.34 -20.33
N TYR A 155 6.31 -12.05 -19.99
CA TYR A 155 5.08 -11.28 -20.12
C TYR A 155 4.66 -11.15 -21.58
N MET A 156 3.44 -11.61 -21.88
CA MET A 156 2.80 -11.50 -23.17
C MET A 156 1.53 -10.67 -23.03
N LYS A 157 1.47 -9.56 -23.73
CA LYS A 157 0.29 -8.71 -23.73
C LYS A 157 -0.77 -9.29 -24.66
N ASN A 158 -1.95 -9.56 -24.11
CA ASN A 158 -3.09 -10.16 -24.84
C ASN A 158 -4.12 -9.11 -25.31
N SER A 159 -3.79 -7.83 -25.24
CA SER A 159 -4.72 -6.74 -25.57
C SER A 159 -4.06 -5.66 -26.43
N THR A 160 -4.87 -4.85 -27.10
CA THR A 160 -4.41 -3.63 -27.83
C THR A 160 -4.31 -2.40 -26.91
N LYS A 161 -4.69 -2.52 -25.65
CA LYS A 161 -4.69 -1.42 -24.68
C LYS A 161 -3.26 -0.94 -24.39
N LYS A 162 -3.12 0.29 -23.97
CA LYS A 162 -1.86 0.84 -23.43
C LYS A 162 -1.55 0.25 -22.06
N LEU A 163 -0.30 0.29 -21.62
CA LEU A 163 0.14 -0.20 -20.33
C LEU A 163 0.51 0.96 -19.39
N CYS A 164 0.07 0.86 -18.16
CA CYS A 164 0.62 1.68 -17.08
C CYS A 164 1.39 0.78 -16.12
N ILE A 165 2.67 1.10 -15.90
CA ILE A 165 3.56 0.35 -15.01
C ILE A 165 3.74 1.14 -13.73
N VAL A 166 3.42 0.54 -12.60
CA VAL A 166 3.65 1.11 -11.26
C VAL A 166 4.49 0.16 -10.43
N SER A 167 5.07 0.63 -9.33
CA SER A 167 5.95 -0.18 -8.48
C SER A 167 5.54 -0.11 -7.01
N GLN A 168 5.71 -1.23 -6.30
CA GLN A 168 5.77 -1.25 -4.84
C GLN A 168 6.85 -0.28 -4.36
N THR A 169 6.55 0.56 -3.37
CA THR A 169 7.45 1.66 -2.92
C THR A 169 8.79 1.18 -2.36
N THR A 170 8.87 -0.05 -1.90
CA THR A 170 10.08 -0.67 -1.35
C THR A 170 10.78 -1.62 -2.33
N PHE A 171 10.38 -1.64 -3.61
CA PHE A 171 11.02 -2.47 -4.62
C PHE A 171 12.42 -1.94 -4.97
N ASN A 172 13.32 -2.82 -5.44
CA ASN A 172 14.67 -2.42 -5.84
C ASN A 172 14.63 -1.58 -7.11
N TYR A 173 15.24 -0.39 -7.09
CA TYR A 173 15.23 0.56 -8.21
C TYR A 173 15.83 0.00 -9.49
N ASN A 174 17.01 -0.64 -9.40
CA ASN A 174 17.68 -1.17 -10.58
C ASN A 174 16.87 -2.29 -11.23
N LYS A 175 16.32 -3.21 -10.43
CA LYS A 175 15.43 -4.27 -10.94
C LYS A 175 14.17 -3.69 -11.58
N PHE A 176 13.62 -2.59 -11.02
CA PHE A 176 12.49 -1.91 -11.63
C PHE A 176 12.83 -1.35 -13.00
N GLN A 177 13.98 -0.69 -13.14
CA GLN A 177 14.45 -0.17 -14.42
C GLN A 177 14.64 -1.29 -15.45
N ASP A 178 15.30 -2.40 -15.07
CA ASP A 178 15.47 -3.56 -15.94
C ASP A 178 14.13 -4.10 -16.45
N ILE A 179 13.15 -4.24 -15.57
CA ILE A 179 11.79 -4.69 -15.91
C ILE A 179 11.13 -3.73 -16.89
N VAL A 180 11.20 -2.42 -16.64
CA VAL A 180 10.60 -1.41 -17.53
C VAL A 180 11.25 -1.45 -18.91
N GLU A 181 12.57 -1.58 -18.99
CA GLU A 181 13.31 -1.68 -20.24
C GLU A 181 12.92 -2.94 -21.04
N ILE A 182 12.79 -4.10 -20.37
CA ILE A 182 12.36 -5.34 -21.00
C ILE A 182 10.97 -5.17 -21.61
N ILE A 183 10.01 -4.61 -20.87
CA ILE A 183 8.66 -4.36 -21.34
C ILE A 183 8.64 -3.36 -22.51
N ALA A 184 9.43 -2.28 -22.42
CA ALA A 184 9.54 -1.28 -23.49
C ALA A 184 10.11 -1.86 -24.80
N LYS A 185 11.13 -2.74 -24.72
CA LYS A 185 11.72 -3.44 -25.89
C LYS A 185 10.72 -4.34 -26.62
N LYS A 186 9.63 -4.74 -25.99
CA LYS A 186 8.54 -5.51 -26.63
C LYS A 186 7.62 -4.65 -27.50
N GLY A 187 7.85 -3.32 -27.60
CA GLY A 187 7.10 -2.42 -28.47
C GLY A 187 5.69 -2.07 -27.97
N TYR A 188 5.41 -2.26 -26.67
CA TYR A 188 4.15 -1.86 -26.08
C TYR A 188 4.12 -0.36 -25.79
N ASP A 189 2.97 0.29 -26.05
CA ASP A 189 2.76 1.69 -25.65
C ASP A 189 2.60 1.74 -24.14
N THR A 190 3.62 2.30 -23.45
CA THR A 190 3.76 2.25 -21.99
C THR A 190 3.96 3.63 -21.37
N VAL A 191 3.37 3.81 -20.18
CA VAL A 191 3.74 4.86 -19.23
C VAL A 191 4.19 4.20 -17.93
N SER A 192 5.21 4.74 -17.27
CA SER A 192 5.72 4.19 -16.02
C SER A 192 5.82 5.24 -14.93
N TYR A 193 5.44 4.86 -13.72
CA TYR A 193 5.49 5.71 -12.53
C TYR A 193 6.10 4.95 -11.37
N THR A 194 7.07 5.57 -10.72
CA THR A 194 7.67 5.02 -9.50
C THR A 194 7.80 6.10 -8.42
N HIS A 195 7.58 5.68 -7.18
CA HIS A 195 7.92 6.41 -5.97
C HIS A 195 8.79 5.53 -5.08
N LEU A 196 9.77 4.87 -5.70
CA LEU A 196 10.72 4.02 -4.99
C LEU A 196 11.48 4.85 -3.96
N ARG A 197 11.52 4.30 -2.75
CA ARG A 197 12.36 4.85 -1.68
C ARG A 197 13.77 4.33 -1.90
N ALA A 198 14.69 5.25 -2.05
CA ALA A 198 16.10 4.93 -2.04
C ALA A 198 16.53 4.44 -0.64
#